data_5aa8669b34e2134e324e8d1f9e06faad
#
_entry.id   5aa8669b34e2134e324e8d1f9e06faad
#
_cell.length_a   1.000
_cell.length_b   1.000
_cell.length_c   1.000
_cell.angle_alpha   90.00
_cell.angle_beta   90.00
_cell.angle_gamma   90.00
#
_symmetry.space_group_name_H-M   'P 1'
#
loop_
_entity.id
_entity.type
_entity.pdbx_description
1 polymer ?
#
loop_
_entity_poly.entity_id
_entity_poly.type
_entity_poly.pdbx_seq_one_letter_code
_entity_poly.pdbx_strand_id
1 'polypeptide(L)'
;MLTSEHNYLDIDLEYLEKIVFKNCLEDDVYLNSIIDNLNYKFFKNKEFQQIVKLIQALYKKNNKRPSKTELELYLNTDQLKEHYTKSKTLINEVESDLTSEDLYVYTEKFLQEQAVFNTFLEIVDSKERDIKSIHEKFNKACNISITTNIGHNYFKDLEQHIINLT
;
A
#
# COMPACT_ATOMS: atom_id res chain seq x y z
N MET A 1 10.24 -28.02 -11.67
CA MET A 1 9.05 -27.48 -11.10
C MET A 1 9.16 -26.03 -10.75
N LEU A 2 8.11 -25.35 -11.00
CA LEU A 2 7.98 -23.89 -10.84
C LEU A 2 8.21 -23.39 -9.43
N THR A 3 8.13 -24.27 -8.47
CA THR A 3 8.10 -23.92 -7.04
C THR A 3 9.44 -23.47 -6.46
N SER A 4 10.57 -24.00 -6.96
CA SER A 4 11.87 -23.66 -6.39
C SER A 4 12.33 -22.26 -6.78
N GLU A 5 12.08 -21.85 -8.01
CA GLU A 5 12.39 -20.48 -8.45
C GLU A 5 11.46 -19.47 -7.82
N HIS A 6 10.18 -19.81 -7.64
CA HIS A 6 9.21 -18.98 -6.93
C HIS A 6 9.62 -18.77 -5.48
N ASN A 7 10.01 -19.84 -4.79
CA ASN A 7 10.40 -19.76 -3.38
C ASN A 7 11.62 -18.89 -3.17
N TYR A 8 12.52 -18.86 -4.13
CA TYR A 8 13.72 -18.04 -4.07
C TYR A 8 13.40 -16.54 -4.11
N LEU A 9 12.36 -16.16 -4.82
CA LEU A 9 11.92 -14.78 -4.97
C LEU A 9 10.76 -14.42 -4.04
N ASP A 10 10.27 -15.39 -3.26
CA ASP A 10 9.16 -15.14 -2.34
C ASP A 10 9.60 -14.18 -1.23
N ILE A 11 8.79 -13.16 -1.07
CA ILE A 11 8.97 -12.16 -0.03
C ILE A 11 8.06 -12.54 1.13
N ASP A 12 8.57 -12.41 2.34
CA ASP A 12 7.76 -12.55 3.53
C ASP A 12 6.68 -11.46 3.52
N LEU A 13 5.45 -11.89 3.28
CA LEU A 13 4.31 -10.97 3.16
C LEU A 13 4.04 -10.21 4.46
N GLU A 14 4.22 -10.87 5.61
CA GLU A 14 4.05 -10.23 6.91
C GLU A 14 5.07 -9.13 7.13
N TYR A 15 6.31 -9.38 6.75
CA TYR A 15 7.36 -8.37 6.84
C TYR A 15 7.11 -7.21 5.87
N LEU A 16 6.69 -7.52 4.64
CA LEU A 16 6.36 -6.50 3.64
C LEU A 16 5.20 -5.63 4.10
N GLU A 17 4.19 -6.22 4.72
CA GLU A 17 3.06 -5.48 5.29
C GLU A 17 3.53 -4.45 6.31
N LYS A 18 4.47 -4.81 7.17
CA LYS A 18 5.07 -3.89 8.14
C LYS A 18 5.81 -2.74 7.47
N ILE A 19 6.57 -3.05 6.41
CA ILE A 19 7.28 -2.02 5.63
C ILE A 19 6.30 -1.05 5.00
N VAL A 20 5.26 -1.55 4.36
CA VAL A 20 4.22 -0.72 3.73
C VAL A 20 3.54 0.16 4.78
N PHE A 21 3.14 -0.42 5.89
CA PHE A 21 2.49 0.32 6.97
C PHE A 21 3.38 1.42 7.52
N LYS A 22 4.64 1.10 7.80
CA LYS A 22 5.60 2.07 8.32
C LYS A 22 5.76 3.27 7.39
N ASN A 23 5.89 3.03 6.10
CA ASN A 23 6.04 4.11 5.13
C ASN A 23 4.76 4.92 4.97
N CYS A 24 3.59 4.30 5.06
CA CYS A 24 2.32 5.02 5.08
C CYS A 24 2.22 5.97 6.29
N LEU A 25 2.77 5.56 7.41
CA LEU A 25 2.72 6.34 8.65
C LEU A 25 3.73 7.48 8.66
N GLU A 26 4.90 7.30 8.04
CA GLU A 26 6.04 8.17 8.23
C GLU A 26 6.45 9.01 6.99
N ASP A 27 6.04 8.62 5.79
CA ASP A 27 6.56 9.21 4.55
C ASP A 27 5.44 9.85 3.73
N ASP A 28 5.50 11.18 3.59
CA ASP A 28 4.50 11.96 2.85
C ASP A 28 4.46 11.59 1.37
N VAL A 29 5.63 11.49 0.74
CA VAL A 29 5.74 11.20 -0.69
C VAL A 29 5.22 9.80 -0.98
N TYR A 30 5.60 8.85 -0.14
CA TYR A 30 5.14 7.47 -0.27
C TYR A 30 3.62 7.36 -0.19
N LEU A 31 3.03 7.94 0.86
CA LEU A 31 1.58 7.87 1.03
C LEU A 31 0.85 8.56 -0.11
N ASN A 32 1.30 9.73 -0.53
CA ASN A 32 0.72 10.44 -1.67
C ASN A 32 0.71 9.59 -2.93
N SER A 33 1.75 8.80 -3.13
CA SER A 33 1.90 7.95 -4.32
C SER A 33 0.94 6.78 -4.35
N ILE A 34 0.51 6.28 -3.19
CA ILE A 34 -0.26 5.04 -3.11
C ILE A 34 -1.69 5.24 -2.59
N ILE A 35 -2.03 6.42 -2.08
CA ILE A 35 -3.28 6.64 -1.36
C ILE A 35 -4.52 6.28 -2.19
N ASP A 36 -4.49 6.53 -3.48
CA ASP A 36 -5.63 6.26 -4.36
C ASP A 36 -5.91 4.75 -4.51
N ASN A 37 -4.90 3.94 -4.28
CA ASN A 37 -4.99 2.48 -4.40
C ASN A 37 -4.91 1.76 -3.06
N LEU A 38 -4.77 2.53 -1.98
CA LEU A 38 -4.66 1.97 -0.64
C LEU A 38 -6.04 1.65 -0.09
N ASN A 39 -6.14 0.48 0.56
CA ASN A 39 -7.35 0.08 1.27
C ASN A 39 -6.93 -0.59 2.56
N TYR A 40 -7.53 -0.18 3.67
CA TYR A 40 -7.20 -0.76 4.98
C TYR A 40 -7.39 -2.28 5.02
N LYS A 41 -8.30 -2.80 4.20
CA LYS A 41 -8.56 -4.25 4.10
C LYS A 41 -7.40 -5.04 3.52
N PHE A 42 -6.44 -4.37 2.88
CA PHE A 42 -5.25 -5.04 2.33
C PHE A 42 -4.31 -5.56 3.41
N PHE A 43 -4.42 -5.03 4.62
CA PHE A 43 -3.59 -5.43 5.75
C PHE A 43 -4.25 -6.58 6.50
N LYS A 44 -3.50 -7.62 6.81
CA LYS A 44 -3.99 -8.75 7.61
C LYS A 44 -3.98 -8.45 9.08
N ASN A 45 -3.03 -7.64 9.52
CA ASN A 45 -2.92 -7.23 10.91
C ASN A 45 -4.03 -6.24 11.25
N LYS A 46 -4.82 -6.58 12.27
CA LYS A 46 -5.99 -5.79 12.66
C LYS A 46 -5.62 -4.41 13.19
N GLU A 47 -4.50 -4.31 13.89
CA GLU A 47 -4.00 -3.04 14.39
C GLU A 47 -3.67 -2.10 13.24
N PHE A 48 -2.98 -2.62 12.24
CA PHE A 48 -2.67 -1.84 11.03
C PHE A 48 -3.93 -1.40 10.30
N GLN A 49 -4.91 -2.29 10.18
CA GLN A 49 -6.18 -1.94 9.53
C GLN A 49 -6.84 -0.72 10.15
N GLN A 50 -6.91 -0.68 11.47
CA GLN A 50 -7.58 0.40 12.18
C GLN A 50 -6.84 1.73 12.00
N ILE A 51 -5.53 1.70 12.05
CA ILE A 51 -4.72 2.92 11.87
C ILE A 51 -4.72 3.38 10.42
N VAL A 52 -4.63 2.48 9.46
CA VAL A 52 -4.73 2.83 8.02
C VAL A 52 -6.10 3.43 7.72
N LYS A 53 -7.16 2.88 8.28
CA LYS A 53 -8.51 3.42 8.14
C LYS A 53 -8.58 4.87 8.63
N LEU A 54 -7.96 5.16 9.76
CA LEU A 54 -7.88 6.51 10.29
C LEU A 54 -7.03 7.42 9.38
N ILE A 55 -5.89 6.94 8.92
CA ILE A 55 -5.03 7.69 7.99
C ILE A 55 -5.80 8.05 6.71
N GLN A 56 -6.52 7.10 6.14
CA GLN A 56 -7.32 7.34 4.95
C GLN A 56 -8.40 8.41 5.17
N ALA A 57 -9.08 8.35 6.31
CA ALA A 57 -10.11 9.33 6.66
C ALA A 57 -9.53 10.74 6.80
N LEU A 58 -8.40 10.85 7.49
CA LEU A 58 -7.72 12.14 7.68
C LEU A 58 -7.11 12.68 6.38
N TYR A 59 -6.57 11.79 5.55
CA TYR A 59 -6.08 12.18 4.24
C TYR A 59 -7.20 12.73 3.36
N LYS A 60 -8.34 12.06 3.36
CA LYS A 60 -9.51 12.51 2.61
C LYS A 60 -9.98 13.90 3.06
N LYS A 61 -9.88 14.17 4.36
CA LYS A 61 -10.28 15.46 4.94
C LYS A 61 -9.31 16.58 4.56
N ASN A 62 -8.01 16.33 4.67
CA ASN A 62 -6.98 17.37 4.58
C ASN A 62 -6.12 17.29 3.31
N ASN A 63 -6.33 16.27 2.49
CA ASN A 63 -5.59 16.00 1.26
C ASN A 63 -4.07 15.90 1.46
N LYS A 64 -3.67 15.42 2.62
CA LYS A 64 -2.28 15.18 2.98
C LYS A 64 -2.18 14.17 4.10
N ARG A 65 -0.99 13.58 4.25
CA ARG A 65 -0.71 12.65 5.35
C ARG A 65 -0.92 13.38 6.70
N PRO A 66 -1.65 12.76 7.63
CA PRO A 66 -1.77 13.35 8.96
C PRO A 66 -0.42 13.39 9.66
N SER A 67 -0.15 14.50 10.36
CA SER A 67 1.02 14.59 11.22
C SER A 67 0.86 13.64 12.42
N LYS A 68 1.97 13.35 13.09
CA LYS A 68 1.92 12.55 14.32
C LYS A 68 0.96 13.16 15.34
N THR A 69 1.02 14.47 15.55
CA THR A 69 0.16 15.18 16.49
C THR A 69 -1.31 15.08 16.09
N GLU A 70 -1.61 15.27 14.80
CA GLU A 70 -2.97 15.16 14.30
C GLU A 70 -3.51 13.75 14.47
N LEU A 71 -2.71 12.75 14.14
CA LEU A 71 -3.11 11.35 14.30
C LEU A 71 -3.42 11.05 15.78
N GLU A 72 -2.56 11.48 16.68
CA GLU A 72 -2.75 11.27 18.13
C GLU A 72 -4.01 11.96 18.65
N LEU A 73 -4.37 13.13 18.13
CA LEU A 73 -5.59 13.83 18.49
C LEU A 73 -6.85 13.04 18.12
N TYR A 74 -6.79 12.26 17.07
CA TYR A 74 -7.93 11.45 16.63
C TYR A 74 -7.96 10.04 17.23
N LEU A 75 -6.99 9.69 18.06
CA LEU A 75 -7.04 8.46 18.87
C LEU A 75 -7.93 8.68 20.09
N ASN A 76 -9.21 8.76 19.83
CA ASN A 76 -10.20 9.21 20.83
C ASN A 76 -10.83 8.09 21.66
N THR A 77 -10.42 6.85 21.43
CA THR A 77 -10.86 5.70 22.23
C THR A 77 -9.64 4.95 22.75
N ASP A 78 -9.80 4.26 23.87
CA ASP A 78 -8.73 3.43 24.43
C ASP A 78 -8.33 2.33 23.47
N GLN A 79 -9.28 1.78 22.72
CA GLN A 79 -9.04 0.74 21.74
C GLN A 79 -8.16 1.25 20.59
N LEU A 80 -8.44 2.43 20.06
CA LEU A 80 -7.62 3.04 19.01
C LEU A 80 -6.21 3.34 19.50
N LYS A 81 -6.08 3.84 20.73
CA LYS A 81 -4.77 4.08 21.34
C LYS A 81 -3.97 2.79 21.48
N GLU A 82 -4.63 1.72 21.87
CA GLU A 82 -4.00 0.40 21.96
C GLU A 82 -3.55 -0.10 20.59
N HIS A 83 -4.41 -0.01 19.58
CA HIS A 83 -4.03 -0.38 18.20
C HIS A 83 -2.83 0.41 17.70
N TYR A 84 -2.80 1.70 17.98
CA TYR A 84 -1.69 2.57 17.59
C TYR A 84 -0.39 2.16 18.27
N THR A 85 -0.44 1.94 19.59
CA THR A 85 0.73 1.53 20.36
C THR A 85 1.28 0.19 19.89
N LYS A 86 0.42 -0.79 19.66
CA LYS A 86 0.80 -2.10 19.13
C LYS A 86 1.40 -1.99 17.74
N SER A 87 0.79 -1.18 16.87
CA SER A 87 1.30 -0.94 15.52
C SER A 87 2.70 -0.35 15.55
N LYS A 88 2.94 0.64 16.38
CA LYS A 88 4.26 1.26 16.51
C LYS A 88 5.30 0.29 17.03
N THR A 89 4.94 -0.56 17.97
CA THR A 89 5.83 -1.60 18.48
C THR A 89 6.24 -2.56 17.36
N LEU A 90 5.29 -2.98 16.55
CA LEU A 90 5.54 -3.91 15.44
C LEU A 90 6.47 -3.32 14.39
N ILE A 91 6.37 -2.03 14.11
CA ILE A 91 7.22 -1.41 13.08
C ILE A 91 8.56 -0.88 13.60
N ASN A 92 8.72 -0.74 14.92
CA ASN A 92 9.99 -0.31 15.49
C ASN A 92 11.12 -1.31 15.22
N GLU A 93 10.79 -2.57 15.05
CA GLU A 93 11.75 -3.64 14.77
C GLU A 93 12.08 -3.75 13.29
N VAL A 94 11.38 -3.00 12.44
CA VAL A 94 11.55 -3.08 11.00
C VAL A 94 12.65 -2.13 10.57
N GLU A 95 13.74 -2.70 10.09
CA GLU A 95 14.79 -1.96 9.42
C GLU A 95 14.74 -2.35 7.95
N SER A 96 14.66 -1.35 7.09
CA SER A 96 14.63 -1.59 5.66
C SER A 96 15.70 -0.73 5.00
N ASP A 97 16.61 -1.40 4.30
CA ASP A 97 17.63 -0.79 3.47
C ASP A 97 17.25 -0.84 1.99
N LEU A 98 15.97 -1.06 1.69
CA LEU A 98 15.47 -1.06 0.33
C LEU A 98 15.70 0.31 -0.31
N THR A 99 16.14 0.31 -1.56
CA THR A 99 16.14 1.52 -2.36
C THR A 99 14.71 2.01 -2.54
N SER A 100 14.54 3.31 -2.83
CA SER A 100 13.20 3.85 -3.10
C SER A 100 12.53 3.10 -4.26
N GLU A 101 13.29 2.79 -5.29
CA GLU A 101 12.79 2.06 -6.46
C GLU A 101 12.25 0.68 -6.07
N ASP A 102 13.04 -0.10 -5.35
CA ASP A 102 12.63 -1.43 -4.88
C ASP A 102 11.42 -1.35 -3.96
N LEU A 103 11.40 -0.38 -3.06
CA LEU A 103 10.26 -0.17 -2.16
C LEU A 103 8.97 0.00 -2.94
N TYR A 104 8.97 0.82 -3.99
CA TYR A 104 7.77 1.06 -4.79
C TYR A 104 7.39 -0.16 -5.63
N VAL A 105 8.36 -0.89 -6.16
CA VAL A 105 8.09 -2.15 -6.88
C VAL A 105 7.39 -3.16 -5.98
N TYR A 106 7.90 -3.38 -4.77
CA TYR A 106 7.31 -4.31 -3.83
C TYR A 106 5.96 -3.82 -3.31
N THR A 107 5.81 -2.52 -3.11
CA THR A 107 4.53 -1.93 -2.70
C THR A 107 3.46 -2.13 -3.76
N GLU A 108 3.79 -1.88 -5.02
CA GLU A 108 2.84 -2.10 -6.13
C GLU A 108 2.39 -3.54 -6.18
N LYS A 109 3.33 -4.48 -6.06
CA LYS A 109 3.02 -5.91 -6.01
C LYS A 109 2.12 -6.24 -4.82
N PHE A 110 2.42 -5.71 -3.64
CA PHE A 110 1.58 -5.87 -2.44
C PHE A 110 0.15 -5.40 -2.69
N LEU A 111 -0.01 -4.21 -3.25
CA LEU A 111 -1.33 -3.64 -3.51
C LEU A 111 -2.10 -4.48 -4.53
N GLN A 112 -1.44 -4.92 -5.60
CA GLN A 112 -2.07 -5.76 -6.61
C GLN A 112 -2.53 -7.10 -6.02
N GLU A 113 -1.66 -7.78 -5.31
CA GLU A 113 -1.98 -9.09 -4.71
C GLU A 113 -3.11 -8.98 -3.71
N GLN A 114 -3.07 -7.99 -2.83
CA GLN A 114 -4.13 -7.80 -1.83
C GLN A 114 -5.45 -7.36 -2.47
N ALA A 115 -5.40 -6.54 -3.51
CA ALA A 115 -6.58 -6.13 -4.25
C ALA A 115 -7.24 -7.32 -4.95
N VAL A 116 -6.45 -8.19 -5.56
CA VAL A 116 -6.96 -9.42 -6.19
C VAL A 116 -7.61 -10.34 -5.15
N PHE A 117 -6.96 -10.53 -4.03
CA PHE A 117 -7.50 -11.35 -2.94
C PHE A 117 -8.82 -10.79 -2.41
N ASN A 118 -8.88 -9.50 -2.14
CA ASN A 118 -10.10 -8.85 -1.67
C ASN A 118 -11.22 -8.91 -2.71
N THR A 119 -10.89 -8.75 -3.99
CA THR A 119 -11.85 -8.88 -5.07
C THR A 119 -12.46 -10.28 -5.09
N PHE A 120 -11.61 -11.30 -4.90
CA PHE A 120 -12.09 -12.70 -4.80
C PHE A 120 -13.09 -12.85 -3.65
N LEU A 121 -12.75 -12.34 -2.47
CA LEU A 121 -13.63 -12.42 -1.30
C LEU A 121 -14.96 -11.70 -1.53
N GLU A 122 -14.92 -10.52 -2.12
CA GLU A 122 -16.13 -9.75 -2.44
C GLU A 122 -17.04 -10.50 -3.41
N ILE A 123 -16.46 -11.10 -4.43
CA ILE A 123 -17.22 -11.87 -5.42
C ILE A 123 -17.89 -13.07 -4.76
N VAL A 124 -17.16 -13.79 -3.90
CA VAL A 124 -17.69 -14.95 -3.17
C VAL A 124 -18.83 -14.52 -2.25
N ASP A 125 -18.64 -13.44 -1.48
CA ASP A 125 -19.65 -12.97 -0.53
C ASP A 125 -20.90 -12.43 -1.22
N SER A 126 -20.74 -11.70 -2.32
CA SER A 126 -21.85 -11.13 -3.07
C SER A 126 -22.55 -12.14 -3.97
N LYS A 127 -21.97 -13.34 -4.14
CA LYS A 127 -22.44 -14.37 -5.07
C LYS A 127 -22.59 -13.84 -6.50
N GLU A 128 -21.68 -12.96 -6.89
CA GLU A 128 -21.64 -12.39 -8.25
C GLU A 128 -21.48 -13.51 -9.27
N ARG A 129 -22.30 -13.50 -10.31
CA ARG A 129 -22.26 -14.49 -11.38
C ARG A 129 -22.03 -13.89 -12.76
N ASP A 130 -22.10 -12.59 -12.91
CA ASP A 130 -21.83 -11.93 -14.17
C ASP A 130 -20.33 -11.99 -14.49
N ILE A 131 -20.01 -12.80 -15.49
CA ILE A 131 -18.61 -13.06 -15.88
C ILE A 131 -17.91 -11.75 -16.29
N LYS A 132 -18.62 -10.89 -17.02
CA LYS A 132 -18.06 -9.60 -17.44
C LYS A 132 -17.71 -8.71 -16.25
N SER A 133 -18.61 -8.62 -15.29
CA SER A 133 -18.39 -7.86 -14.04
C SER A 133 -17.22 -8.43 -13.25
N ILE A 134 -17.15 -9.76 -13.12
CA ILE A 134 -16.04 -10.44 -12.44
C ILE A 134 -14.72 -10.11 -13.12
N HIS A 135 -14.68 -10.21 -14.44
CA HIS A 135 -13.48 -9.92 -15.22
C HIS A 135 -13.03 -8.47 -15.02
N GLU A 136 -13.95 -7.52 -15.08
CA GLU A 136 -13.65 -6.10 -14.89
C GLU A 136 -13.07 -5.81 -13.50
N LYS A 137 -13.61 -6.44 -12.46
CA LYS A 137 -13.13 -6.28 -11.08
C LYS A 137 -11.72 -6.81 -10.90
N PHE A 138 -11.45 -8.02 -11.42
CA PHE A 138 -10.11 -8.60 -11.35
C PHE A 138 -9.11 -7.82 -12.21
N ASN A 139 -9.53 -7.38 -13.39
CA ASN A 139 -8.68 -6.58 -14.25
C ASN A 139 -8.27 -5.28 -13.59
N LYS A 140 -9.20 -4.61 -12.93
CA LYS A 140 -8.92 -3.39 -12.17
C LYS A 140 -7.90 -3.65 -11.06
N ALA A 141 -8.06 -4.74 -10.31
CA ALA A 141 -7.13 -5.11 -9.24
C ALA A 141 -5.73 -5.41 -9.78
N CYS A 142 -5.64 -6.17 -10.87
CA CYS A 142 -4.37 -6.54 -11.48
C CYS A 142 -3.62 -5.36 -12.10
N ASN A 143 -4.32 -4.29 -12.45
CA ASN A 143 -3.74 -3.13 -13.13
C ASN A 143 -3.46 -1.95 -12.21
N ILE A 144 -3.52 -2.14 -10.90
CA ILE A 144 -3.08 -1.10 -9.96
C ILE A 144 -1.64 -0.73 -10.26
N SER A 145 -1.39 0.57 -10.41
CA SER A 145 -0.08 1.10 -10.69
C SER A 145 0.19 2.32 -9.82
N ILE A 146 1.36 2.35 -9.21
CA ILE A 146 1.83 3.47 -8.38
C ILE A 146 3.05 4.15 -8.99
N THR A 147 3.45 3.71 -10.17
CA THR A 147 4.63 4.25 -10.86
C THR A 147 4.42 5.64 -11.42
N THR A 148 3.19 6.16 -11.38
CA THR A 148 2.83 7.46 -11.94
C THR A 148 3.71 8.61 -11.45
N ASN A 149 4.08 8.63 -10.18
CA ASN A 149 4.91 9.71 -9.64
C ASN A 149 6.40 9.51 -9.89
N ILE A 150 6.89 8.29 -9.69
CA ILE A 150 8.31 7.97 -9.88
C ILE A 150 8.62 7.70 -11.35
N GLY A 151 7.78 6.90 -12.01
CA GLY A 151 7.92 6.62 -13.43
C GLY A 151 7.78 7.87 -14.28
N HIS A 152 6.84 8.74 -13.94
CA HIS A 152 6.63 10.01 -14.63
C HIS A 152 7.85 10.90 -14.52
N ASN A 153 8.44 11.05 -13.37
CA ASN A 153 9.66 11.83 -13.17
C ASN A 153 10.85 11.21 -13.92
N TYR A 154 10.96 9.89 -13.87
CA TYR A 154 12.00 9.18 -14.60
C TYR A 154 11.90 9.43 -16.10
N PHE A 155 10.73 9.29 -16.69
CA PHE A 155 10.51 9.54 -18.11
C PHE A 155 10.73 11.00 -18.48
N LYS A 156 10.34 11.91 -17.64
CA LYS A 156 10.57 13.34 -17.84
C LYS A 156 12.08 13.65 -17.90
N ASP A 157 12.84 13.11 -16.96
CA ASP A 157 14.28 13.28 -16.91
C ASP A 157 14.94 12.65 -18.14
N LEU A 158 14.47 11.49 -18.55
CA LEU A 158 14.95 10.80 -19.74
C LEU A 158 14.68 11.61 -21.00
N GLU A 159 13.49 12.16 -21.15
CA GLU A 159 13.14 13.02 -22.29
C GLU A 159 14.02 14.26 -22.34
N GLN A 160 14.25 14.93 -21.21
CA GLN A 160 15.13 16.08 -21.13
C GLN A 160 16.56 15.71 -21.50
N HIS A 161 17.01 14.54 -21.05
CA HIS A 161 18.34 14.04 -21.39
C HIS A 161 18.49 13.80 -22.90
N ILE A 162 17.49 13.22 -23.52
CA ILE A 162 17.45 12.99 -24.97
C ILE A 162 17.44 14.30 -25.74
N ILE A 163 16.66 15.27 -25.30
CA ILE A 163 16.59 16.61 -25.89
C ILE A 163 17.93 17.30 -25.80
N ASN A 164 18.64 17.19 -24.71
CA ASN A 164 19.95 17.81 -24.51
C ASN A 164 21.05 17.17 -25.35
N LEU A 165 20.86 15.93 -25.82
CA LEU A 165 21.78 15.25 -26.68
C LEU A 165 21.63 15.65 -28.17
N THR A 166 20.53 16.27 -28.51
CA THR A 166 20.27 16.75 -29.87
C THR A 166 20.57 18.22 -30.01
#